data_5cfb72518ba170939d30228cfddda774
#
_entry.id   5cfb72518ba170939d30228cfddda774
#
_cell.length_a   1.000
_cell.length_b   1.000
_cell.length_c   1.000
_cell.angle_alpha   90.00
_cell.angle_beta   90.00
_cell.angle_gamma   90.00
#
_symmetry.space_group_name_H-M   'P 1'
#
loop_
_entity.id
_entity.type
_entity.pdbx_description
1 polymer ?
#
loop_
_entity_poly.entity_id
_entity_poly.type
_entity_poly.pdbx_seq_one_letter_code
_entity_poly.pdbx_strand_id
1 'polypeptide(L)'
;VTVSTQPPLLFLDVDGPLIPFGSASHSYPAYGPGPEAPGTGSNPILARIDPRHGPRLAALPCELVWATTWMDDANEWIGPRIGLPRLAVVRWPETSGDDGAAGWEEREEQEVQDERSGLHWKTRALVAWAAGRPFVWVDDEITDIDRAWVAVHHPGRALLHRVDPRQGLTGSDFTALDSWLRRAVNA
;
A
#
# COMPACT_ATOMS: atom_id res chain seq x y z
N VAL A 1 -2.99 29.66 -2.70
CA VAL A 1 -2.98 28.21 -2.91
C VAL A 1 -1.52 27.83 -3.08
N THR A 2 -0.88 27.32 -2.03
CA THR A 2 0.50 26.81 -2.10
C THR A 2 0.44 25.50 -2.86
N VAL A 3 0.92 25.50 -4.09
CA VAL A 3 1.16 24.26 -4.86
C VAL A 3 2.22 23.48 -4.07
N SER A 4 1.88 22.31 -3.59
CA SER A 4 2.86 21.42 -2.95
C SER A 4 3.91 21.03 -4.00
N THR A 5 5.16 21.40 -3.77
CA THR A 5 6.27 21.04 -4.66
C THR A 5 6.71 19.58 -4.53
N GLN A 6 6.10 18.84 -3.59
CA GLN A 6 6.40 17.43 -3.38
C GLN A 6 5.60 16.55 -4.34
N PRO A 7 6.21 15.48 -4.88
CA PRO A 7 5.50 14.56 -5.75
C PRO A 7 4.34 13.87 -5.01
N PRO A 8 3.30 13.40 -5.72
CA PRO A 8 2.26 12.57 -5.11
C PRO A 8 2.85 11.34 -4.44
N LEU A 9 2.15 10.80 -3.44
CA LEU A 9 2.50 9.54 -2.79
C LEU A 9 1.82 8.37 -3.50
N LEU A 10 2.47 7.20 -3.48
CA LEU A 10 1.81 5.93 -3.77
C LEU A 10 2.05 4.98 -2.60
N PHE A 11 0.99 4.76 -1.82
CA PHE A 11 0.93 3.75 -0.77
C PHE A 11 0.66 2.39 -1.41
N LEU A 12 1.58 1.45 -1.23
CA LEU A 12 1.56 0.14 -1.87
C LEU A 12 1.45 -0.96 -0.83
N ASP A 13 0.40 -1.77 -0.93
CA ASP A 13 0.32 -3.03 -0.20
C ASP A 13 1.08 -4.14 -0.95
N VAL A 14 1.40 -5.21 -0.25
CA VAL A 14 2.13 -6.37 -0.76
C VAL A 14 1.18 -7.51 -1.07
N ASP A 15 0.39 -7.94 -0.09
CA ASP A 15 -0.57 -9.03 -0.26
C ASP A 15 -1.72 -8.56 -1.17
N GLY A 16 -2.13 -9.38 -2.11
CA GLY A 16 -3.02 -8.97 -3.19
C GLY A 16 -2.29 -8.28 -4.35
N PRO A 17 -1.81 -7.04 -4.23
CA PRO A 17 -1.18 -6.32 -5.34
C PRO A 17 0.07 -6.97 -5.91
N LEU A 18 1.02 -7.40 -5.08
CA LEU A 18 2.30 -7.99 -5.50
C LEU A 18 2.37 -9.49 -5.29
N ILE A 19 1.68 -10.02 -4.29
CA ILE A 19 1.56 -11.44 -3.99
C ILE A 19 0.09 -11.85 -4.19
N PRO A 20 -0.30 -12.29 -5.38
CA PRO A 20 -1.68 -12.70 -5.63
C PRO A 20 -2.04 -13.98 -4.86
N PHE A 21 -3.31 -14.06 -4.41
CA PHE A 21 -3.85 -15.17 -3.62
C PHE A 21 -5.36 -15.40 -3.86
N GLY A 22 -5.94 -16.43 -3.21
CA GLY A 22 -7.40 -16.63 -3.18
C GLY A 22 -8.00 -17.34 -4.40
N SER A 23 -7.20 -17.82 -5.35
CA SER A 23 -7.70 -18.63 -6.46
C SER A 23 -7.54 -20.12 -6.15
N ALA A 24 -8.66 -20.84 -6.00
CA ALA A 24 -8.65 -22.29 -5.76
C ALA A 24 -8.26 -23.12 -7.01
N SER A 25 -8.31 -22.53 -8.20
CA SER A 25 -8.16 -23.22 -9.47
C SER A 25 -6.96 -22.79 -10.32
N HIS A 26 -6.17 -21.81 -9.86
CA HIS A 26 -5.01 -21.35 -10.59
C HIS A 26 -3.73 -21.62 -9.81
N SER A 27 -2.77 -22.29 -10.46
CA SER A 27 -1.39 -22.22 -10.04
C SER A 27 -0.86 -20.84 -10.44
N TYR A 28 -0.45 -20.03 -9.46
CA TYR A 28 0.18 -18.75 -9.74
C TYR A 28 1.51 -18.95 -10.45
N PRO A 29 1.88 -18.10 -11.41
CA PRO A 29 3.21 -18.12 -11.99
C PRO A 29 4.27 -18.04 -10.90
N ALA A 30 5.34 -18.83 -11.02
CA ALA A 30 6.50 -18.75 -10.15
C ALA A 30 7.63 -18.09 -10.94
N TYR A 31 8.16 -16.99 -10.41
CA TYR A 31 9.21 -16.18 -11.05
C TYR A 31 10.63 -16.52 -10.56
N GLY A 32 10.78 -17.70 -9.95
CA GLY A 32 12.06 -18.21 -9.47
C GLY A 32 12.46 -17.76 -8.07
N PRO A 33 13.54 -18.31 -7.51
CA PRO A 33 14.09 -17.84 -6.26
C PRO A 33 14.66 -16.44 -6.51
N GLY A 34 14.08 -15.43 -5.87
CA GLY A 34 14.70 -14.11 -5.81
C GLY A 34 16.05 -14.18 -5.06
N PRO A 35 16.75 -13.04 -4.90
CA PRO A 35 17.96 -13.02 -4.11
C PRO A 35 17.68 -13.66 -2.74
N GLU A 36 18.40 -14.74 -2.46
CA GLU A 36 18.26 -15.47 -1.18
C GLU A 36 18.83 -14.58 -0.08
N ALA A 37 17.99 -14.24 0.89
CA ALA A 37 18.51 -13.69 2.13
C ALA A 37 19.13 -14.84 2.96
N PRO A 38 20.30 -14.63 3.55
CA PRO A 38 20.98 -15.67 4.32
C PRO A 38 20.12 -16.12 5.51
N GLY A 39 19.74 -17.40 5.54
CA GLY A 39 19.26 -18.06 6.78
C GLY A 39 17.76 -18.35 6.89
N THR A 40 16.94 -18.15 5.87
CA THR A 40 15.52 -18.50 5.92
C THR A 40 15.13 -19.45 4.79
N GLY A 41 14.42 -20.51 5.15
CA GLY A 41 13.77 -21.39 4.18
C GLY A 41 12.91 -20.56 3.21
N SER A 42 13.01 -20.86 1.93
CA SER A 42 12.28 -20.11 0.88
C SER A 42 10.79 -20.09 1.18
N ASN A 43 10.23 -18.91 1.50
CA ASN A 43 8.79 -18.75 1.60
C ASN A 43 8.19 -18.87 0.19
N PRO A 44 7.40 -19.93 -0.11
CA PRO A 44 6.92 -20.20 -1.46
C PRO A 44 6.05 -19.09 -2.05
N ILE A 45 5.42 -18.28 -1.21
CA ILE A 45 4.56 -17.18 -1.68
C ILE A 45 5.37 -16.08 -2.36
N LEU A 46 6.62 -15.88 -1.96
CA LEU A 46 7.51 -14.89 -2.56
C LEU A 46 7.86 -15.20 -4.02
N ALA A 47 7.75 -16.46 -4.44
CA ALA A 47 7.93 -16.86 -5.83
C ALA A 47 6.83 -16.31 -6.77
N ARG A 48 5.69 -15.86 -6.22
CA ARG A 48 4.60 -15.26 -7.00
C ARG A 48 4.85 -13.82 -7.40
N ILE A 49 5.85 -13.17 -6.80
CA ILE A 49 6.18 -11.77 -7.07
C ILE A 49 6.76 -11.63 -8.47
N ASP A 50 6.06 -10.90 -9.34
CA ASP A 50 6.52 -10.62 -10.70
C ASP A 50 7.62 -9.53 -10.66
N PRO A 51 8.87 -9.84 -11.03
CA PRO A 51 9.96 -8.87 -11.01
C PRO A 51 9.75 -7.70 -11.99
N ARG A 52 8.87 -7.84 -12.97
CA ARG A 52 8.53 -6.78 -13.93
C ARG A 52 7.74 -5.63 -13.30
N HIS A 53 7.17 -5.82 -12.11
CA HIS A 53 6.46 -4.76 -11.40
C HIS A 53 7.39 -3.64 -10.95
N GLY A 54 8.62 -3.96 -10.51
CA GLY A 54 9.54 -2.97 -9.97
C GLY A 54 9.89 -1.84 -10.96
N PRO A 55 10.39 -2.12 -12.17
CA PRO A 55 10.66 -1.07 -13.18
C PRO A 55 9.40 -0.25 -13.52
N ARG A 56 8.22 -0.85 -13.51
CA ARG A 56 6.95 -0.15 -13.79
C ARG A 56 6.55 0.77 -12.65
N LEU A 57 6.69 0.32 -11.41
CA LEU A 57 6.47 1.15 -10.21
C LEU A 57 7.45 2.31 -10.16
N ALA A 58 8.74 2.04 -10.40
CA ALA A 58 9.80 3.05 -10.39
C ALA A 58 9.63 4.12 -11.49
N ALA A 59 8.92 3.81 -12.57
CA ALA A 59 8.64 4.74 -13.65
C ALA A 59 7.45 5.68 -13.37
N LEU A 60 6.66 5.44 -12.33
CA LEU A 60 5.53 6.29 -11.96
C LEU A 60 6.02 7.63 -11.38
N PRO A 61 5.39 8.76 -11.71
CA PRO A 61 5.79 10.08 -11.21
C PRO A 61 5.30 10.32 -9.78
N CYS A 62 5.78 9.53 -8.82
CA CYS A 62 5.37 9.57 -7.42
C CYS A 62 6.49 9.10 -6.49
N GLU A 63 6.31 9.35 -5.22
CA GLU A 63 7.09 8.74 -4.14
C GLU A 63 6.39 7.46 -3.70
N LEU A 64 7.10 6.33 -3.79
CA LEU A 64 6.59 5.03 -3.35
C LEU A 64 6.77 4.87 -1.84
N VAL A 65 5.74 4.33 -1.17
CA VAL A 65 5.74 4.09 0.27
C VAL A 65 5.08 2.73 0.53
N TRP A 66 5.72 1.89 1.33
CA TRP A 66 5.10 0.65 1.78
C TRP A 66 3.96 0.92 2.76
N ALA A 67 2.79 0.36 2.49
CA ALA A 67 1.59 0.43 3.30
C ALA A 67 1.03 -0.98 3.58
N THR A 68 1.83 -1.81 4.21
CA THR A 68 1.64 -3.25 4.35
C THR A 68 1.92 -3.74 5.77
N THR A 69 1.34 -4.87 6.13
CA THR A 69 1.65 -5.59 7.39
C THR A 69 3.05 -6.19 7.40
N TRP A 70 3.71 -6.31 6.25
CA TRP A 70 5.12 -6.73 6.18
C TRP A 70 6.08 -5.72 6.81
N MET A 71 5.67 -4.49 7.01
CA MET A 71 6.49 -3.44 7.64
C MET A 71 7.87 -3.34 6.97
N ASP A 72 8.95 -3.34 7.77
CA ASP A 72 10.33 -3.28 7.27
C ASP A 72 10.74 -4.52 6.45
N ASP A 73 10.11 -5.66 6.70
CA ASP A 73 10.35 -6.88 5.94
C ASP A 73 10.03 -6.72 4.45
N ALA A 74 9.14 -5.79 4.09
CA ALA A 74 8.89 -5.44 2.69
C ALA A 74 10.16 -4.91 2.00
N ASN A 75 10.99 -4.14 2.71
CA ASN A 75 12.28 -3.67 2.21
C ASN A 75 13.35 -4.76 2.15
N GLU A 76 13.22 -5.79 2.96
CA GLU A 76 14.20 -6.89 3.03
C GLU A 76 13.87 -8.01 2.04
N TRP A 77 12.58 -8.32 1.90
CA TRP A 77 12.14 -9.50 1.14
C TRP A 77 11.47 -9.17 -0.20
N ILE A 78 10.72 -8.07 -0.29
CA ILE A 78 9.91 -7.73 -1.46
C ILE A 78 10.68 -6.78 -2.40
N GLY A 79 11.16 -5.65 -1.86
CA GLY A 79 11.88 -4.63 -2.63
C GLY A 79 12.99 -5.20 -3.50
N PRO A 80 13.95 -6.00 -2.96
CA PRO A 80 15.05 -6.58 -3.74
C PRO A 80 14.58 -7.51 -4.87
N ARG A 81 13.46 -8.24 -4.70
CA ARG A 81 12.90 -9.14 -5.72
C ARG A 81 12.37 -8.42 -6.94
N ILE A 82 11.87 -7.22 -6.77
CA ILE A 82 11.37 -6.38 -7.86
C ILE A 82 12.34 -5.27 -8.24
N GLY A 83 13.52 -5.19 -7.60
CA GLY A 83 14.55 -4.21 -7.92
C GLY A 83 14.23 -2.78 -7.47
N LEU A 84 13.40 -2.61 -6.44
CA LEU A 84 13.16 -1.31 -5.83
C LEU A 84 14.21 -0.99 -4.76
N PRO A 85 14.57 0.29 -4.58
CA PRO A 85 15.37 0.75 -3.44
C PRO A 85 14.59 0.58 -2.14
N ARG A 86 15.23 0.85 -1.00
CA ARG A 86 14.50 0.94 0.27
C ARG A 86 13.49 2.08 0.20
N LEU A 87 12.23 1.77 0.52
CA LEU A 87 11.14 2.73 0.57
C LEU A 87 10.83 3.10 2.03
N ALA A 88 10.21 4.26 2.22
CA ALA A 88 9.56 4.58 3.49
C ALA A 88 8.45 3.56 3.79
N VAL A 89 8.19 3.35 5.08
CA VAL A 89 7.19 2.40 5.58
C VAL A 89 6.19 3.14 6.44
N VAL A 90 4.91 3.02 6.14
CA VAL A 90 3.87 3.52 7.04
C VAL A 90 3.91 2.68 8.32
N ARG A 91 4.11 3.34 9.45
CA ARG A 91 4.03 2.70 10.76
C ARG A 91 2.58 2.72 11.23
N TRP A 92 2.07 1.53 11.49
CA TRP A 92 0.74 1.42 12.06
C TRP A 92 0.81 1.71 13.56
N PRO A 93 -0.19 2.37 14.13
CA PRO A 93 -0.28 2.50 15.59
C PRO A 93 -0.28 1.10 16.18
N GLU A 94 0.82 0.71 16.82
CA GLU A 94 0.85 -0.56 17.53
C GLU A 94 -0.02 -0.42 18.78
N THR A 95 -0.75 -1.49 19.12
CA THR A 95 -1.44 -1.66 20.41
C THR A 95 -0.44 -1.85 21.58
N SER A 96 0.81 -1.46 21.41
CA SER A 96 1.87 -1.59 22.39
C SER A 96 1.93 -0.36 23.31
N GLY A 97 1.57 -0.60 24.52
CA GLY A 97 1.37 0.21 25.71
C GLY A 97 2.52 1.09 26.20
N ASP A 98 3.01 2.06 25.44
CA ASP A 98 3.98 3.04 25.95
C ASP A 98 3.51 4.50 25.81
N ASP A 99 2.34 4.75 25.24
CA ASP A 99 1.70 6.06 25.28
C ASP A 99 0.72 6.08 26.46
N GLY A 100 0.92 6.98 27.41
CA GLY A 100 0.21 7.05 28.70
C GLY A 100 -1.30 6.74 28.66
N ALA A 101 -1.80 6.15 29.71
CA ALA A 101 -3.10 5.47 29.84
C ALA A 101 -4.36 6.18 29.29
N ALA A 102 -4.32 7.47 28.99
CA ALA A 102 -5.46 8.23 28.45
C ALA A 102 -5.57 8.14 26.90
N GLY A 103 -4.49 7.86 26.18
CA GLY A 103 -4.50 7.85 24.72
C GLY A 103 -4.84 6.49 24.11
N TRP A 104 -4.74 5.38 24.85
CA TRP A 104 -5.04 4.04 24.32
C TRP A 104 -6.55 3.76 24.33
N GLU A 105 -7.29 4.22 25.36
CA GLU A 105 -8.75 4.04 25.43
C GLU A 105 -9.45 4.74 24.24
N GLU A 106 -9.07 5.99 23.94
CA GLU A 106 -9.64 6.72 22.81
C GLU A 106 -9.31 6.04 21.46
N ARG A 107 -8.11 5.44 21.32
CA ARG A 107 -7.73 4.70 20.11
C ARG A 107 -8.49 3.39 19.97
N GLU A 108 -8.60 2.62 21.03
CA GLU A 108 -9.36 1.36 21.05
C GLU A 108 -10.83 1.60 20.71
N GLU A 109 -11.44 2.64 21.29
CA GLU A 109 -12.81 3.04 20.94
C GLU A 109 -12.94 3.43 19.47
N GLN A 110 -11.93 4.14 18.92
CA GLN A 110 -11.92 4.53 17.52
C GLN A 110 -11.75 3.33 16.59
N GLU A 111 -10.87 2.38 16.89
CA GLU A 111 -10.67 1.16 16.11
C GLU A 111 -11.95 0.31 16.10
N VAL A 112 -12.58 0.13 17.26
CA VAL A 112 -13.86 -0.58 17.37
C VAL A 112 -14.97 0.12 16.56
N GLN A 113 -14.98 1.45 16.56
CA GLN A 113 -15.95 2.23 15.78
C GLN A 113 -15.69 2.10 14.28
N ASP A 114 -14.42 2.09 13.86
CA ASP A 114 -14.03 1.93 12.46
C ASP A 114 -14.41 0.53 11.95
N GLU A 115 -14.12 -0.53 12.71
CA GLU A 115 -14.57 -1.88 12.39
C GLU A 115 -16.11 -1.97 12.25
N ARG A 116 -16.85 -1.38 13.18
CA ARG A 116 -18.32 -1.34 13.11
C ARG A 116 -18.86 -0.56 11.92
N SER A 117 -18.14 0.48 11.50
CA SER A 117 -18.51 1.29 10.33
C SER A 117 -18.07 0.65 9.01
N GLY A 118 -17.21 -0.37 9.06
CA GLY A 118 -16.59 -1.00 7.89
C GLY A 118 -15.46 -0.19 7.26
N LEU A 119 -14.91 0.79 7.98
CA LEU A 119 -13.74 1.54 7.55
C LEU A 119 -12.50 0.65 7.70
N HIS A 120 -11.70 0.57 6.65
CA HIS A 120 -10.47 -0.20 6.67
C HIS A 120 -9.46 0.42 7.66
N TRP A 121 -8.82 -0.39 8.47
CA TRP A 121 -7.93 0.03 9.56
C TRP A 121 -6.73 0.89 9.11
N LYS A 122 -6.25 0.74 7.86
CA LYS A 122 -5.18 1.57 7.27
C LYS A 122 -5.64 3.00 6.95
N THR A 123 -6.93 3.24 6.70
CA THR A 123 -7.44 4.44 6.06
C THR A 123 -7.04 5.72 6.78
N ARG A 124 -7.23 5.77 8.11
CA ARG A 124 -6.89 6.97 8.90
C ARG A 124 -5.39 7.24 8.92
N ALA A 125 -4.59 6.20 9.10
CA ALA A 125 -3.14 6.32 9.16
C ALA A 125 -2.56 6.82 7.82
N LEU A 126 -3.09 6.35 6.69
CA LEU A 126 -2.67 6.80 5.37
C LEU A 126 -2.99 8.27 5.12
N VAL A 127 -4.19 8.72 5.50
CA VAL A 127 -4.58 10.14 5.39
C VAL A 127 -3.72 11.02 6.28
N ALA A 128 -3.47 10.60 7.52
CA ALA A 128 -2.57 11.32 8.44
C ALA A 128 -1.14 11.39 7.88
N TRP A 129 -0.61 10.28 7.37
CA TRP A 129 0.72 10.20 6.78
C TRP A 129 0.85 11.08 5.54
N ALA A 130 -0.18 11.11 4.68
CA ALA A 130 -0.20 11.93 3.48
C ALA A 130 -0.15 13.43 3.78
N ALA A 131 -0.64 13.87 4.94
CA ALA A 131 -0.58 15.25 5.42
C ALA A 131 -1.05 16.28 4.36
N GLY A 132 -2.11 15.96 3.62
CA GLY A 132 -2.66 16.82 2.57
C GLY A 132 -2.00 16.68 1.18
N ARG A 133 -0.90 15.91 1.04
CA ARG A 133 -0.29 15.60 -0.27
C ARG A 133 -1.24 14.76 -1.11
N PRO A 134 -1.30 14.95 -2.43
CA PRO A 134 -2.01 14.02 -3.30
C PRO A 134 -1.46 12.61 -3.14
N PHE A 135 -2.34 11.61 -3.10
CA PHE A 135 -1.89 10.22 -2.97
C PHE A 135 -2.73 9.23 -3.77
N VAL A 136 -2.10 8.10 -4.07
CA VAL A 136 -2.74 6.87 -4.50
C VAL A 136 -2.58 5.83 -3.39
N TRP A 137 -3.61 5.05 -3.11
CA TRP A 137 -3.53 3.87 -2.27
C TRP A 137 -3.89 2.64 -3.09
N VAL A 138 -2.97 1.67 -3.19
CA VAL A 138 -3.09 0.42 -3.95
C VAL A 138 -3.19 -0.74 -2.98
N ASP A 139 -4.34 -1.40 -2.95
CA ASP A 139 -4.68 -2.45 -1.98
C ASP A 139 -5.85 -3.27 -2.53
N ASP A 140 -6.04 -4.50 -2.08
CA ASP A 140 -7.17 -5.36 -2.49
C ASP A 140 -8.39 -5.26 -1.57
N GLU A 141 -8.24 -4.71 -0.38
CA GLU A 141 -9.31 -4.62 0.62
C GLU A 141 -10.06 -3.29 0.64
N ILE A 142 -9.69 -2.33 -0.22
CA ILE A 142 -10.35 -1.01 -0.30
C ILE A 142 -11.84 -1.15 -0.56
N THR A 143 -12.65 -0.42 0.23
CA THR A 143 -14.11 -0.38 0.13
C THR A 143 -14.63 0.99 -0.34
N ASP A 144 -15.92 1.09 -0.61
CA ASP A 144 -16.57 2.37 -0.92
C ASP A 144 -16.71 3.26 0.34
N ILE A 145 -16.68 2.64 1.53
CA ILE A 145 -16.66 3.36 2.82
C ILE A 145 -15.34 4.12 2.94
N ASP A 146 -14.21 3.49 2.60
CA ASP A 146 -12.90 4.14 2.61
C ASP A 146 -12.85 5.32 1.64
N ARG A 147 -13.40 5.14 0.43
CA ARG A 147 -13.49 6.23 -0.57
C ARG A 147 -14.29 7.41 -0.07
N ALA A 148 -15.45 7.14 0.51
CA ALA A 148 -16.32 8.19 1.05
C ALA A 148 -15.65 8.91 2.22
N TRP A 149 -15.00 8.16 3.13
CA TRP A 149 -14.33 8.73 4.27
C TRP A 149 -13.14 9.60 3.86
N VAL A 150 -12.28 9.12 2.96
CA VAL A 150 -11.12 9.88 2.46
C VAL A 150 -11.57 11.14 1.73
N ALA A 151 -12.64 11.09 0.95
CA ALA A 151 -13.16 12.25 0.23
C ALA A 151 -13.60 13.40 1.17
N VAL A 152 -13.99 13.07 2.41
CA VAL A 152 -14.40 14.06 3.43
C VAL A 152 -13.22 14.56 4.25
N HIS A 153 -12.26 13.68 4.57
CA HIS A 153 -11.23 13.96 5.58
C HIS A 153 -9.86 14.30 5.00
N HIS A 154 -9.61 14.00 3.72
CA HIS A 154 -8.35 14.35 3.07
C HIS A 154 -8.51 15.61 2.21
N PRO A 155 -7.78 16.70 2.49
CA PRO A 155 -7.93 17.96 1.76
C PRO A 155 -7.31 17.91 0.36
N GLY A 156 -6.40 16.97 0.12
CA GLY A 156 -5.74 16.76 -1.16
C GLY A 156 -6.52 15.84 -2.09
N ARG A 157 -5.98 15.60 -3.28
CA ARG A 157 -6.54 14.62 -4.21
C ARG A 157 -6.13 13.21 -3.80
N ALA A 158 -7.04 12.26 -3.85
CA ALA A 158 -6.74 10.86 -3.56
C ALA A 158 -7.35 9.93 -4.62
N LEU A 159 -6.63 8.85 -4.93
CA LEU A 159 -7.12 7.71 -5.70
C LEU A 159 -6.97 6.45 -4.85
N LEU A 160 -8.08 5.84 -4.49
CA LEU A 160 -8.10 4.54 -3.84
C LEU A 160 -8.30 3.47 -4.91
N HIS A 161 -7.20 2.81 -5.29
CA HIS A 161 -7.15 1.86 -6.39
C HIS A 161 -7.18 0.43 -5.87
N ARG A 162 -8.36 -0.19 -5.95
CA ARG A 162 -8.53 -1.57 -5.53
C ARG A 162 -8.03 -2.54 -6.60
N VAL A 163 -7.21 -3.51 -6.20
CA VAL A 163 -6.68 -4.59 -7.05
C VAL A 163 -7.47 -5.87 -6.81
N ASP A 164 -7.66 -6.69 -7.85
CA ASP A 164 -8.16 -8.06 -7.66
C ASP A 164 -7.04 -8.94 -7.09
N PRO A 165 -7.16 -9.44 -5.83
CA PRO A 165 -6.10 -10.22 -5.20
C PRO A 165 -5.79 -11.53 -5.95
N ARG A 166 -6.72 -12.00 -6.80
CA ARG A 166 -6.49 -13.22 -7.61
C ARG A 166 -5.56 -12.98 -8.80
N GLN A 167 -5.38 -11.74 -9.21
CA GLN A 167 -4.59 -11.37 -10.38
C GLN A 167 -3.33 -10.59 -10.00
N GLY A 168 -3.39 -9.81 -8.92
CA GLY A 168 -2.38 -8.81 -8.60
C GLY A 168 -2.42 -7.63 -9.55
N LEU A 169 -1.39 -6.79 -9.53
CA LEU A 169 -1.24 -5.64 -10.41
C LEU A 169 -1.13 -6.08 -11.87
N THR A 170 -1.97 -5.52 -12.72
CA THR A 170 -2.04 -5.79 -14.16
C THR A 170 -1.57 -4.59 -14.99
N GLY A 171 -1.50 -4.77 -16.32
CA GLY A 171 -1.19 -3.68 -17.25
C GLY A 171 -2.18 -2.52 -17.19
N SER A 172 -3.46 -2.81 -16.99
CA SER A 172 -4.52 -1.80 -16.87
C SER A 172 -4.39 -0.97 -15.59
N ASP A 173 -4.01 -1.61 -14.48
CA ASP A 173 -3.78 -0.91 -13.23
C ASP A 173 -2.66 0.12 -13.37
N PHE A 174 -1.51 -0.28 -13.91
CA PHE A 174 -0.40 0.64 -14.16
C PHE A 174 -0.79 1.80 -15.07
N THR A 175 -1.63 1.56 -16.10
CA THR A 175 -2.12 2.62 -16.97
C THR A 175 -3.00 3.61 -16.22
N ALA A 176 -3.88 3.12 -15.36
CA ALA A 176 -4.77 3.95 -14.53
C ALA A 176 -3.95 4.79 -13.51
N LEU A 177 -2.98 4.16 -12.85
CA LEU A 177 -2.09 4.81 -11.88
C LEU A 177 -1.27 5.93 -12.54
N ASP A 178 -0.57 5.64 -13.65
CA ASP A 178 0.23 6.63 -14.36
C ASP A 178 -0.62 7.80 -14.84
N SER A 179 -1.78 7.53 -15.43
CA SER A 179 -2.69 8.56 -15.91
C SER A 179 -3.17 9.48 -14.80
N TRP A 180 -3.49 8.94 -13.62
CA TRP A 180 -3.93 9.74 -12.48
C TRP A 180 -2.79 10.56 -11.90
N LEU A 181 -1.62 9.94 -11.69
CA LEU A 181 -0.44 10.57 -11.10
C LEU A 181 0.05 11.75 -11.95
N ARG A 182 0.10 11.62 -13.29
CA ARG A 182 0.46 12.73 -14.18
C ARG A 182 -0.50 13.91 -14.08
N ARG A 183 -1.82 13.65 -13.89
CA ARG A 183 -2.80 14.73 -13.66
C ARG A 183 -2.65 15.36 -12.28
N ALA A 184 -2.19 14.60 -11.28
CA ALA A 184 -1.97 15.12 -9.94
C ALA A 184 -0.72 16.00 -9.83
N VAL A 185 0.33 15.70 -10.61
CA VAL A 185 1.56 16.52 -10.69
C VAL A 185 1.31 17.86 -11.39
N ASN A 186 0.41 17.90 -12.38
CA ASN A 186 0.16 19.08 -13.22
C ASN A 186 -1.00 19.96 -12.73
N ALA A 187 -1.59 19.68 -11.59
CA ALA A 187 -2.71 20.42 -11.00
C ALA A 187 -2.28 21.30 -9.84
#